data_ebcaccddd37d65d467c926461f371a71
#
_entry.id   ebcaccddd37d65d467c926461f371a71
#
_cell.length_a   1.000
_cell.length_b   1.000
_cell.length_c   1.000
_cell.angle_alpha   90.00
_cell.angle_beta   90.00
_cell.angle_gamma   90.00
#
_symmetry.space_group_name_H-M   'P 1'
#
loop_
_entity.id
_entity.type
_entity.pdbx_description
1 polymer ?
#
loop_
_entity_poly.entity_id
_entity_poly.type
_entity_poly.pdbx_seq_one_letter_code
_entity_poly.pdbx_strand_id
1 'polypeptide(L)'
;MELKTAIVTGASSGIGNAISRMLAESGYKVYGIGRVFDETDTFFEERISMDIRDTAILLERVSKIRPCHLLVNAAGSAYYGLAEFMTPDQIMEMCRTDLEAPMILTSALLPELKDTKGTVINIASVTSTRINTHGACYGAFKAGLRSFGRSLFEEVRKHGVRVVTVCPDLTAGTKLYRNADFEPSAEDGCFLLPEDVSECVKDVLSVREGAAVTEVEVRPQFNRISRK
;
A
#
# COMPACT_ATOMS: atom_id res chain seq x y z
N MET A 1 -12.68 -14.15 -21.45
CA MET A 1 -11.41 -13.49 -21.07
C MET A 1 -11.00 -14.06 -19.72
N GLU A 2 -9.75 -14.43 -19.57
CA GLU A 2 -9.23 -14.88 -18.29
C GLU A 2 -9.20 -13.69 -17.31
N LEU A 3 -9.66 -13.90 -16.07
CA LEU A 3 -9.69 -12.82 -15.07
C LEU A 3 -8.25 -12.47 -14.66
N LYS A 4 -7.95 -11.19 -14.58
CA LYS A 4 -6.65 -10.71 -14.09
C LYS A 4 -6.50 -11.00 -12.61
N THR A 5 -5.29 -11.31 -12.17
CA THR A 5 -4.97 -11.62 -10.77
C THR A 5 -4.29 -10.44 -10.09
N ALA A 6 -4.76 -10.09 -8.91
CA ALA A 6 -4.17 -9.06 -8.05
C ALA A 6 -3.75 -9.66 -6.70
N ILE A 7 -2.57 -9.27 -6.22
CA ILE A 7 -2.07 -9.55 -4.87
C ILE A 7 -2.06 -8.23 -4.11
N VAL A 8 -2.76 -8.19 -2.97
CA VAL A 8 -2.86 -6.98 -2.14
C VAL A 8 -2.37 -7.28 -0.72
N THR A 9 -1.35 -6.57 -0.27
CA THR A 9 -0.90 -6.64 1.13
C THR A 9 -1.63 -5.61 1.98
N GLY A 10 -1.78 -5.88 3.29
CA GLY A 10 -2.60 -5.03 4.16
C GLY A 10 -4.09 -5.08 3.83
N ALA A 11 -4.53 -6.13 3.12
CA ALA A 11 -5.88 -6.27 2.57
C ALA A 11 -6.98 -6.45 3.62
N SER A 12 -6.63 -6.71 4.87
CA SER A 12 -7.60 -7.01 5.93
C SER A 12 -8.27 -5.78 6.56
N SER A 13 -7.89 -4.56 6.19
CA SER A 13 -8.50 -3.33 6.73
C SER A 13 -8.07 -2.08 5.97
N GLY A 14 -8.78 -0.98 6.17
CA GLY A 14 -8.42 0.36 5.69
C GLY A 14 -8.20 0.40 4.17
N ILE A 15 -7.17 1.11 3.74
CA ILE A 15 -6.87 1.36 2.31
C ILE A 15 -6.70 0.05 1.53
N GLY A 16 -5.97 -0.93 2.08
CA GLY A 16 -5.75 -2.21 1.41
C GLY A 16 -7.05 -3.00 1.20
N ASN A 17 -7.99 -2.97 2.17
CA ASN A 17 -9.30 -3.60 2.05
C ASN A 17 -10.17 -2.89 0.99
N ALA A 18 -10.24 -1.55 1.03
CA ALA A 18 -10.99 -0.77 0.05
C ALA A 18 -10.49 -1.00 -1.39
N ILE A 19 -9.16 -1.02 -1.59
CA ILE A 19 -8.56 -1.36 -2.90
C ILE A 19 -8.92 -2.79 -3.30
N SER A 20 -8.86 -3.75 -2.39
CA SER A 20 -9.19 -5.15 -2.67
C SER A 20 -10.62 -5.32 -3.15
N ARG A 21 -11.57 -4.65 -2.48
CA ARG A 21 -12.99 -4.63 -2.86
C ARG A 21 -13.19 -4.02 -4.25
N MET A 22 -12.63 -2.84 -4.48
CA MET A 22 -12.70 -2.16 -5.78
C MET A 22 -12.13 -3.03 -6.91
N LEU A 23 -11.02 -3.72 -6.68
CA LEU A 23 -10.41 -4.62 -7.67
C LEU A 23 -11.29 -5.82 -7.97
N ALA A 24 -11.90 -6.44 -6.96
CA ALA A 24 -12.85 -7.55 -7.14
C ALA A 24 -14.07 -7.11 -7.94
N GLU A 25 -14.66 -5.95 -7.64
CA GLU A 25 -15.75 -5.33 -8.39
C GLU A 25 -15.35 -4.98 -9.84
N SER A 26 -14.06 -4.71 -10.07
CA SER A 26 -13.47 -4.48 -11.39
C SER A 26 -13.09 -5.77 -12.14
N GLY A 27 -13.44 -6.95 -11.59
CA GLY A 27 -13.24 -8.24 -12.24
C GLY A 27 -11.84 -8.85 -12.04
N TYR A 28 -11.12 -8.47 -11.00
CA TYR A 28 -9.88 -9.15 -10.61
C TYR A 28 -10.16 -10.32 -9.67
N LYS A 29 -9.36 -11.39 -9.80
CA LYS A 29 -9.17 -12.38 -8.73
C LYS A 29 -8.22 -11.77 -7.70
N VAL A 30 -8.71 -11.48 -6.50
CA VAL A 30 -7.96 -10.78 -5.46
C VAL A 30 -7.47 -11.75 -4.40
N TYR A 31 -6.16 -11.85 -4.25
CA TYR A 31 -5.47 -12.55 -3.17
C TYR A 31 -5.07 -11.53 -2.11
N GLY A 32 -5.77 -11.56 -1.00
CA GLY A 32 -5.54 -10.62 0.10
C GLY A 32 -4.58 -11.17 1.13
N ILE A 33 -3.52 -10.42 1.46
CA ILE A 33 -2.56 -10.76 2.52
C ILE A 33 -2.75 -9.79 3.68
N GLY A 34 -2.99 -10.33 4.88
CA GLY A 34 -3.22 -9.55 6.09
C GLY A 34 -3.22 -10.41 7.33
N ARG A 35 -3.28 -9.81 8.52
CA ARG A 35 -3.20 -10.56 9.78
C ARG A 35 -4.52 -11.19 10.21
N VAL A 36 -5.59 -10.41 10.15
CA VAL A 36 -6.93 -10.81 10.62
C VAL A 36 -7.96 -10.22 9.66
N PHE A 37 -8.67 -11.07 8.95
CA PHE A 37 -9.74 -10.68 8.04
C PHE A 37 -11.10 -10.70 8.72
N ASP A 38 -12.01 -9.86 8.26
CA ASP A 38 -13.42 -9.96 8.59
C ASP A 38 -14.04 -11.12 7.79
N GLU A 39 -14.87 -11.94 8.44
CA GLU A 39 -15.53 -13.07 7.79
C GLU A 39 -16.53 -12.63 6.71
N THR A 40 -17.04 -11.42 6.82
CA THR A 40 -17.98 -10.83 5.86
C THR A 40 -17.33 -10.38 4.55
N ASP A 41 -16.00 -10.29 4.50
CA ASP A 41 -15.24 -9.93 3.31
C ASP A 41 -15.16 -11.13 2.34
N THR A 42 -16.22 -11.38 1.59
CA THR A 42 -16.37 -12.55 0.69
C THR A 42 -15.86 -12.32 -0.74
N PHE A 43 -15.33 -11.16 -1.04
CA PHE A 43 -14.88 -10.77 -2.38
C PHE A 43 -13.45 -11.25 -2.72
N PHE A 44 -12.72 -11.82 -1.77
CA PHE A 44 -11.40 -12.37 -2.04
C PHE A 44 -11.47 -13.75 -2.71
N GLU A 45 -10.59 -14.03 -3.67
CA GLU A 45 -10.32 -15.39 -4.16
C GLU A 45 -9.68 -16.22 -3.03
N GLU A 46 -8.71 -15.64 -2.32
CA GLU A 46 -8.09 -16.24 -1.14
C GLU A 46 -7.72 -15.16 -0.12
N ARG A 47 -7.97 -15.43 1.16
CA ARG A 47 -7.50 -14.65 2.30
C ARG A 47 -6.31 -15.34 2.92
N ILE A 48 -5.11 -14.76 2.80
CA ILE A 48 -3.86 -15.30 3.32
C ILE A 48 -3.57 -14.61 4.66
N SER A 49 -3.96 -15.29 5.76
CA SER A 49 -3.74 -14.76 7.11
C SER A 49 -2.29 -14.99 7.55
N MET A 50 -1.50 -13.92 7.58
CA MET A 50 -0.10 -13.96 7.99
C MET A 50 0.43 -12.58 8.35
N ASP A 51 1.59 -12.56 9.02
CA ASP A 51 2.38 -11.33 9.18
C ASP A 51 3.30 -11.17 7.97
N ILE A 52 3.22 -10.04 7.29
CA ILE A 52 4.03 -9.76 6.09
C ILE A 52 5.54 -9.72 6.40
N ARG A 53 5.93 -9.52 7.66
CA ARG A 53 7.33 -9.51 8.11
C ARG A 53 7.98 -10.89 8.09
N ASP A 54 7.18 -11.94 8.02
CA ASP A 54 7.66 -13.30 7.75
C ASP A 54 7.83 -13.50 6.23
N THR A 55 8.91 -12.92 5.72
CA THR A 55 9.17 -12.86 4.29
C THR A 55 9.41 -14.24 3.67
N ALA A 56 9.89 -15.22 4.43
CA ALA A 56 10.07 -16.59 3.93
C ALA A 56 8.72 -17.26 3.63
N ILE A 57 7.77 -17.19 4.57
CA ILE A 57 6.41 -17.71 4.38
C ILE A 57 5.69 -16.90 3.30
N LEU A 58 5.87 -15.57 3.30
CA LEU A 58 5.30 -14.68 2.29
C LEU A 58 5.68 -15.14 0.88
N LEU A 59 6.97 -15.34 0.63
CA LEU A 59 7.47 -15.77 -0.68
C LEU A 59 6.96 -17.16 -1.08
N GLU A 60 6.90 -18.11 -0.14
CA GLU A 60 6.33 -19.43 -0.39
C GLU A 60 4.86 -19.33 -0.82
N ARG A 61 4.06 -18.51 -0.12
CA ARG A 61 2.63 -18.38 -0.42
C ARG A 61 2.40 -17.71 -1.78
N VAL A 62 3.06 -16.59 -2.05
CA VAL A 62 2.85 -15.84 -3.31
C VAL A 62 3.40 -16.57 -4.53
N SER A 63 4.40 -17.46 -4.37
CA SER A 63 4.93 -18.26 -5.49
C SER A 63 3.89 -19.18 -6.14
N LYS A 64 2.81 -19.48 -5.43
CA LYS A 64 1.68 -20.31 -5.88
C LYS A 64 0.61 -19.51 -6.63
N ILE A 65 0.67 -18.16 -6.60
CA ILE A 65 -0.33 -17.28 -7.20
C ILE A 65 0.19 -16.83 -8.57
N ARG A 66 -0.27 -17.50 -9.61
CA ARG A 66 0.17 -17.24 -11.00
C ARG A 66 -1.01 -17.28 -11.96
N PRO A 67 -1.03 -16.44 -12.99
CA PRO A 67 -0.12 -15.32 -13.24
C PRO A 67 -0.40 -14.14 -12.28
N CYS A 68 0.56 -13.23 -12.06
CA CYS A 68 0.37 -11.99 -11.31
C CYS A 68 0.30 -10.80 -12.28
N HIS A 69 -0.82 -10.07 -12.27
CA HIS A 69 -1.04 -8.89 -13.12
C HIS A 69 -0.93 -7.57 -12.35
N LEU A 70 -1.19 -7.61 -11.04
CA LEU A 70 -1.18 -6.44 -10.18
C LEU A 70 -0.67 -6.81 -8.79
N LEU A 71 0.33 -6.06 -8.32
CA LEU A 71 0.79 -6.09 -6.93
C LEU A 71 0.44 -4.76 -6.27
N VAL A 72 -0.25 -4.80 -5.14
CA VAL A 72 -0.52 -3.63 -4.30
C VAL A 72 0.16 -3.80 -2.94
N ASN A 73 1.19 -3.02 -2.69
CA ASN A 73 1.88 -2.91 -1.41
C ASN A 73 1.17 -1.88 -0.54
N ALA A 74 0.14 -2.31 0.21
CA ALA A 74 -0.66 -1.44 1.09
C ALA A 74 -0.54 -1.79 2.58
N ALA A 75 0.22 -2.83 2.94
CA ALA A 75 0.55 -3.07 4.34
C ALA A 75 1.38 -1.92 4.90
N GLY A 76 1.09 -1.52 6.13
CA GLY A 76 1.83 -0.45 6.80
C GLY A 76 1.66 -0.50 8.31
N SER A 77 2.66 0.02 9.00
CA SER A 77 2.62 0.29 10.43
C SER A 77 3.20 1.67 10.69
N ALA A 78 2.70 2.36 11.71
CA ALA A 78 3.21 3.66 12.08
C ALA A 78 3.29 3.81 13.59
N TYR A 79 4.41 4.34 14.03
CA TYR A 79 4.63 4.84 15.37
C TYR A 79 4.98 6.33 15.27
N TYR A 80 4.27 7.14 16.04
CA TYR A 80 4.45 8.57 16.06
C TYR A 80 5.02 8.99 17.43
N GLY A 81 5.91 9.99 17.41
CA GLY A 81 6.58 10.52 18.59
C GLY A 81 7.93 11.13 18.22
N LEU A 82 8.58 11.77 19.19
CA LEU A 82 9.94 12.26 19.00
C LEU A 82 10.92 11.10 18.81
N ALA A 83 11.91 11.28 17.93
CA ALA A 83 12.84 10.21 17.56
C ALA A 83 13.60 9.60 18.73
N GLU A 84 13.89 10.38 19.76
CA GLU A 84 14.58 9.95 20.98
C GLU A 84 13.77 8.96 21.85
N PHE A 85 12.45 8.88 21.64
CA PHE A 85 11.56 7.95 22.34
C PHE A 85 11.16 6.73 21.51
N MET A 86 11.62 6.63 20.27
CA MET A 86 11.36 5.45 19.41
C MET A 86 12.19 4.26 19.89
N THR A 87 11.53 3.15 20.20
CA THR A 87 12.24 1.92 20.53
C THR A 87 12.79 1.23 19.28
N PRO A 88 13.89 0.44 19.42
CA PRO A 88 14.41 -0.35 18.32
C PRO A 88 13.35 -1.26 17.66
N ASP A 89 12.47 -1.88 18.45
CA ASP A 89 11.41 -2.76 17.93
C ASP A 89 10.40 -2.02 17.08
N GLN A 90 10.00 -0.81 17.49
CA GLN A 90 9.12 0.05 16.70
C GLN A 90 9.75 0.45 15.36
N ILE A 91 11.02 0.82 15.37
CA ILE A 91 11.77 1.17 14.17
C ILE A 91 11.87 -0.04 13.24
N MET A 92 12.24 -1.22 13.78
CA MET A 92 12.35 -2.45 12.99
C MET A 92 11.00 -2.91 12.44
N GLU A 93 9.91 -2.79 13.22
CA GLU A 93 8.57 -3.12 12.74
C GLU A 93 8.19 -2.27 11.52
N MET A 94 8.35 -0.96 11.62
CA MET A 94 8.09 -0.05 10.49
C MET A 94 9.00 -0.38 9.30
N CYS A 95 10.30 -0.58 9.53
CA CYS A 95 11.25 -0.91 8.47
C CYS A 95 10.82 -2.16 7.70
N ARG A 96 10.53 -3.23 8.42
CA ARG A 96 10.16 -4.52 7.81
C ARG A 96 8.80 -4.47 7.12
N THR A 97 7.83 -3.75 7.70
CA THR A 97 6.47 -3.69 7.14
C THR A 97 6.37 -2.71 5.97
N ASP A 98 6.96 -1.52 6.10
CA ASP A 98 6.73 -0.41 5.18
C ASP A 98 7.76 -0.33 4.05
N LEU A 99 8.90 -1.02 4.16
CA LEU A 99 9.98 -0.95 3.18
C LEU A 99 10.51 -2.33 2.78
N GLU A 100 11.01 -3.13 3.72
CA GLU A 100 11.68 -4.41 3.44
C GLU A 100 10.74 -5.39 2.72
N ALA A 101 9.57 -5.70 3.30
CA ALA A 101 8.63 -6.65 2.74
C ALA A 101 8.08 -6.22 1.37
N PRO A 102 7.68 -4.95 1.13
CA PRO A 102 7.34 -4.47 -0.21
C PRO A 102 8.46 -4.66 -1.25
N MET A 103 9.72 -4.39 -0.89
CA MET A 103 10.85 -4.56 -1.81
C MET A 103 11.08 -6.03 -2.14
N ILE A 104 11.10 -6.91 -1.13
CA ILE A 104 11.29 -8.35 -1.29
C ILE A 104 10.18 -8.96 -2.15
N LEU A 105 8.91 -8.64 -1.82
CA LEU A 105 7.75 -9.15 -2.53
C LEU A 105 7.72 -8.69 -3.98
N THR A 106 7.99 -7.41 -4.21
CA THR A 106 8.06 -6.84 -5.56
C THR A 106 9.14 -7.54 -6.38
N SER A 107 10.35 -7.68 -5.83
CA SER A 107 11.48 -8.34 -6.52
C SER A 107 11.14 -9.78 -6.89
N ALA A 108 10.48 -10.52 -6.01
CA ALA A 108 10.10 -11.92 -6.26
C ALA A 108 9.03 -12.06 -7.35
N LEU A 109 8.09 -11.11 -7.45
CA LEU A 109 7.00 -11.13 -8.43
C LEU A 109 7.37 -10.43 -9.75
N LEU A 110 8.53 -9.78 -9.82
CA LEU A 110 8.92 -8.99 -10.98
C LEU A 110 9.00 -9.81 -12.30
N PRO A 111 9.48 -11.07 -12.32
CA PRO A 111 9.43 -11.89 -13.52
C PRO A 111 7.99 -12.05 -14.06
N GLU A 112 7.04 -12.41 -13.20
CA GLU A 112 5.62 -12.54 -13.56
C GLU A 112 5.02 -11.22 -14.06
N LEU A 113 5.33 -10.12 -13.36
CA LEU A 113 4.87 -8.79 -13.74
C LEU A 113 5.43 -8.35 -15.10
N LYS A 114 6.64 -8.78 -15.46
CA LYS A 114 7.20 -8.54 -16.80
C LYS A 114 6.46 -9.33 -17.88
N ASP A 115 6.16 -10.61 -17.61
CA ASP A 115 5.45 -11.47 -18.55
C ASP A 115 4.01 -10.99 -18.80
N THR A 116 3.34 -10.51 -17.76
CA THR A 116 1.95 -10.01 -17.84
C THR A 116 1.86 -8.53 -18.24
N LYS A 117 2.98 -7.81 -18.38
CA LYS A 117 3.05 -6.34 -18.48
C LYS A 117 2.23 -5.69 -17.36
N GLY A 118 2.40 -6.20 -16.16
CA GLY A 118 1.59 -5.91 -15.00
C GLY A 118 1.85 -4.54 -14.37
N THR A 119 1.31 -4.35 -13.18
CA THR A 119 1.44 -3.08 -12.45
C THR A 119 1.84 -3.34 -10.99
N VAL A 120 2.72 -2.51 -10.45
CA VAL A 120 3.03 -2.41 -9.03
C VAL A 120 2.45 -1.10 -8.50
N ILE A 121 1.70 -1.16 -7.41
CA ILE A 121 1.20 0.02 -6.69
C ILE A 121 1.79 0.00 -5.28
N ASN A 122 2.49 1.07 -4.92
CA ASN A 122 3.03 1.27 -3.58
C ASN A 122 2.20 2.33 -2.85
N ILE A 123 1.60 1.98 -1.72
CA ILE A 123 0.92 2.93 -0.85
C ILE A 123 1.96 3.54 0.11
N ALA A 124 2.46 4.71 -0.28
CA ALA A 124 3.39 5.48 0.52
C ALA A 124 2.62 6.42 1.50
N SER A 125 2.97 7.69 1.56
CA SER A 125 2.32 8.73 2.37
C SER A 125 2.80 10.10 1.90
N VAL A 126 2.04 11.15 2.16
CA VAL A 126 2.53 12.54 2.02
C VAL A 126 3.78 12.81 2.88
N THR A 127 3.99 12.06 3.96
CA THR A 127 5.20 12.14 4.80
C THR A 127 6.46 11.68 4.06
N SER A 128 6.33 11.04 2.90
CA SER A 128 7.46 10.71 2.02
C SER A 128 8.12 11.96 1.39
N THR A 129 7.44 13.09 1.39
CA THR A 129 7.90 14.37 0.83
C THR A 129 7.83 15.54 1.82
N ARG A 130 7.03 15.40 2.87
CA ARG A 130 6.78 16.46 3.84
C ARG A 130 7.45 16.15 5.16
N ILE A 131 7.95 17.19 5.80
CA ILE A 131 8.51 17.07 7.15
C ILE A 131 7.37 16.79 8.13
N ASN A 132 7.53 15.74 8.93
CA ASN A 132 6.68 15.41 10.06
C ASN A 132 7.55 15.26 11.31
N THR A 133 7.46 16.23 12.22
CA THR A 133 8.29 16.29 13.42
C THR A 133 8.05 15.15 14.41
N HIS A 134 6.88 14.49 14.36
CA HIS A 134 6.57 13.32 15.19
C HIS A 134 6.53 12.02 14.39
N GLY A 135 6.96 12.03 13.14
CA GLY A 135 6.94 10.87 12.25
C GLY A 135 8.25 10.67 11.50
N ALA A 136 9.39 11.02 12.10
CA ALA A 136 10.68 10.99 11.41
C ALA A 136 11.00 9.59 10.85
N CYS A 137 10.86 8.53 11.65
CA CYS A 137 11.14 7.15 11.22
C CYS A 137 10.13 6.70 10.16
N TYR A 138 8.83 6.91 10.41
CA TYR A 138 7.78 6.55 9.46
C TYR A 138 7.97 7.27 8.10
N GLY A 139 8.22 8.57 8.13
CA GLY A 139 8.49 9.37 6.93
C GLY A 139 9.71 8.86 6.15
N ALA A 140 10.77 8.46 6.85
CA ALA A 140 11.97 7.91 6.23
C ALA A 140 11.67 6.61 5.46
N PHE A 141 10.91 5.67 6.04
CA PHE A 141 10.54 4.42 5.37
C PHE A 141 9.59 4.65 4.20
N LYS A 142 8.61 5.55 4.33
CA LYS A 142 7.72 5.93 3.22
C LYS A 142 8.46 6.68 2.11
N ALA A 143 9.46 7.51 2.45
CA ALA A 143 10.35 8.12 1.46
C ALA A 143 11.22 7.06 0.75
N GLY A 144 11.71 6.05 1.48
CA GLY A 144 12.43 4.91 0.92
C GLY A 144 11.56 4.13 -0.07
N LEU A 145 10.32 3.80 0.30
CA LEU A 145 9.37 3.10 -0.59
C LEU A 145 9.05 3.92 -1.85
N ARG A 146 8.87 5.23 -1.70
CA ARG A 146 8.67 6.15 -2.84
C ARG A 146 9.90 6.16 -3.77
N SER A 147 11.10 6.27 -3.22
CA SER A 147 12.35 6.25 -3.99
C SER A 147 12.55 4.93 -4.70
N PHE A 148 12.24 3.80 -4.04
CA PHE A 148 12.23 2.47 -4.64
C PHE A 148 11.28 2.41 -5.85
N GLY A 149 10.04 2.89 -5.70
CA GLY A 149 9.05 2.90 -6.79
C GLY A 149 9.53 3.70 -8.01
N ARG A 150 10.12 4.87 -7.79
CA ARG A 150 10.67 5.72 -8.87
C ARG A 150 11.80 5.02 -9.63
N SER A 151 12.76 4.46 -8.92
CA SER A 151 13.89 3.76 -9.52
C SER A 151 13.43 2.50 -10.26
N LEU A 152 12.54 1.73 -9.65
CA LEU A 152 11.98 0.53 -10.24
C LEU A 152 11.23 0.83 -11.55
N PHE A 153 10.45 1.92 -11.60
CA PHE A 153 9.76 2.31 -12.84
C PHE A 153 10.75 2.48 -14.00
N GLU A 154 11.83 3.20 -13.81
CA GLU A 154 12.85 3.39 -14.86
C GLU A 154 13.51 2.07 -15.28
N GLU A 155 13.71 1.15 -14.35
CA GLU A 155 14.28 -0.16 -14.64
C GLU A 155 13.35 -1.05 -15.49
N VAL A 156 12.04 -1.05 -15.18
CA VAL A 156 11.11 -2.05 -15.73
C VAL A 156 10.20 -1.53 -16.84
N ARG A 157 10.09 -0.21 -17.06
CA ARG A 157 9.21 0.38 -18.09
C ARG A 157 9.46 -0.16 -19.49
N LYS A 158 10.69 -0.54 -19.82
CA LYS A 158 11.03 -1.15 -21.10
C LYS A 158 10.36 -2.52 -21.33
N HIS A 159 9.89 -3.17 -20.25
CA HIS A 159 9.13 -4.43 -20.29
C HIS A 159 7.61 -4.20 -20.26
N GLY A 160 7.15 -2.96 -20.25
CA GLY A 160 5.73 -2.61 -20.19
C GLY A 160 5.15 -2.65 -18.77
N VAL A 161 5.97 -2.87 -17.74
CA VAL A 161 5.52 -2.85 -16.35
C VAL A 161 5.31 -1.41 -15.88
N ARG A 162 4.19 -1.15 -15.24
CA ARG A 162 3.89 0.14 -14.61
C ARG A 162 4.23 0.07 -13.12
N VAL A 163 4.79 1.14 -12.58
CA VAL A 163 5.01 1.29 -11.14
C VAL A 163 4.45 2.63 -10.71
N VAL A 164 3.56 2.60 -9.73
CA VAL A 164 2.83 3.77 -9.24
C VAL A 164 3.05 3.89 -7.75
N THR A 165 3.36 5.09 -7.29
CA THR A 165 3.38 5.41 -5.86
C THR A 165 2.21 6.33 -5.54
N VAL A 166 1.29 5.86 -4.70
CA VAL A 166 0.19 6.66 -4.18
C VAL A 166 0.58 7.16 -2.80
N CYS A 167 0.46 8.45 -2.59
CA CYS A 167 0.83 9.14 -1.35
C CYS A 167 -0.41 9.74 -0.67
N PRO A 168 -1.17 8.95 0.11
CA PRO A 168 -2.30 9.48 0.87
C PRO A 168 -1.84 10.38 2.02
N ASP A 169 -2.68 11.37 2.34
CA ASP A 169 -2.63 12.17 3.56
C ASP A 169 -3.53 11.53 4.64
N LEU A 170 -3.96 12.30 5.61
CA LEU A 170 -4.79 11.88 6.75
C LEU A 170 -6.01 11.07 6.29
N THR A 171 -5.99 9.77 6.54
CA THR A 171 -7.06 8.85 6.13
C THR A 171 -7.74 8.28 7.38
N ALA A 172 -9.00 8.63 7.60
CA ALA A 172 -9.81 8.13 8.70
C ALA A 172 -10.18 6.65 8.49
N GLY A 173 -10.74 6.00 9.51
CA GLY A 173 -11.15 4.60 9.42
C GLY A 173 -10.02 3.59 9.31
N THR A 174 -8.75 4.02 9.48
CA THR A 174 -7.58 3.14 9.48
C THR A 174 -7.04 2.91 10.89
N LYS A 175 -6.33 1.79 11.09
CA LYS A 175 -5.65 1.51 12.37
C LYS A 175 -4.27 2.20 12.48
N LEU A 176 -3.90 3.03 11.49
CA LEU A 176 -2.56 3.63 11.40
C LEU A 176 -2.26 4.58 12.57
N TYR A 177 -3.27 5.31 13.03
CA TYR A 177 -3.12 6.33 14.10
C TYR A 177 -3.35 5.79 15.51
N ARG A 178 -3.44 4.47 15.69
CA ARG A 178 -3.67 3.86 17.04
C ARG A 178 -2.58 4.21 18.06
N ASN A 179 -1.34 4.39 17.56
CA ASN A 179 -0.15 4.71 18.36
C ASN A 179 0.22 6.21 18.31
N ALA A 180 -0.64 7.06 17.74
CA ALA A 180 -0.44 8.50 17.66
C ALA A 180 -1.17 9.22 18.79
N ASP A 181 -0.66 10.39 19.19
CA ASP A 181 -1.31 11.33 20.10
C ASP A 181 -2.30 12.25 19.40
N PHE A 182 -2.56 11.96 18.12
CA PHE A 182 -3.50 12.68 17.27
C PHE A 182 -4.30 11.70 16.40
N GLU A 183 -5.37 12.21 15.83
CA GLU A 183 -6.19 11.56 14.80
C GLU A 183 -6.66 12.59 13.77
N PRO A 184 -7.11 12.19 12.57
CA PRO A 184 -7.77 13.09 11.64
C PRO A 184 -8.96 13.78 12.33
N SER A 185 -9.16 15.08 12.09
CA SER A 185 -10.36 15.77 12.57
C SER A 185 -11.60 15.09 12.00
N ALA A 186 -12.67 15.01 12.80
CA ALA A 186 -13.96 14.46 12.35
C ALA A 186 -14.77 15.44 11.46
N GLU A 187 -14.26 16.66 11.22
CA GLU A 187 -14.93 17.63 10.35
C GLU A 187 -14.82 17.20 8.88
N ASP A 188 -15.90 17.37 8.13
CA ASP A 188 -15.93 17.07 6.70
C ASP A 188 -14.83 17.77 5.92
N GLY A 189 -14.20 17.05 4.99
CA GLY A 189 -13.11 17.57 4.18
C GLY A 189 -11.76 17.67 4.90
N CYS A 190 -11.66 17.23 6.16
CA CYS A 190 -10.41 17.21 6.93
C CYS A 190 -9.73 15.84 6.95
N PHE A 191 -10.32 14.83 6.33
CA PHE A 191 -9.78 13.47 6.22
C PHE A 191 -10.14 12.86 4.87
N LEU A 192 -9.39 11.87 4.47
CA LEU A 192 -9.73 10.94 3.40
C LEU A 192 -10.43 9.72 4.00
N LEU A 193 -11.29 9.10 3.21
CA LEU A 193 -11.74 7.73 3.43
C LEU A 193 -10.84 6.74 2.67
N PRO A 194 -10.73 5.48 3.10
CA PRO A 194 -10.05 4.45 2.32
C PRO A 194 -10.55 4.34 0.88
N GLU A 195 -11.83 4.61 0.67
CA GLU A 195 -12.53 4.62 -0.62
C GLU A 195 -11.99 5.71 -1.55
N ASP A 196 -11.66 6.91 -1.03
CA ASP A 196 -11.07 7.99 -1.84
C ASP A 196 -9.73 7.56 -2.44
N VAL A 197 -8.93 6.82 -1.65
CA VAL A 197 -7.65 6.27 -2.12
C VAL A 197 -7.88 5.15 -3.12
N SER A 198 -8.88 4.29 -2.92
CA SER A 198 -9.19 3.21 -3.84
C SER A 198 -9.71 3.70 -5.18
N GLU A 199 -10.55 4.74 -5.22
CA GLU A 199 -11.00 5.38 -6.48
C GLU A 199 -9.82 6.00 -7.24
N CYS A 200 -8.90 6.67 -6.53
CA CYS A 200 -7.67 7.16 -7.15
C CYS A 200 -6.84 6.01 -7.78
N VAL A 201 -6.73 4.86 -7.12
CA VAL A 201 -6.07 3.67 -7.68
C VAL A 201 -6.80 3.17 -8.92
N LYS A 202 -8.12 3.16 -8.92
CA LYS A 202 -8.95 2.77 -10.07
C LYS A 202 -8.71 3.69 -11.28
N ASP A 203 -8.67 5.00 -11.06
CA ASP A 203 -8.37 5.98 -12.10
C ASP A 203 -6.98 5.76 -12.71
N VAL A 204 -5.98 5.53 -11.86
CA VAL A 204 -4.62 5.21 -12.30
C VAL A 204 -4.57 3.95 -13.15
N LEU A 205 -5.32 2.91 -12.77
CA LEU A 205 -5.38 1.65 -13.54
C LEU A 205 -6.11 1.82 -14.88
N SER A 206 -7.03 2.78 -15.00
CA SER A 206 -7.82 3.05 -16.20
C SER A 206 -7.06 3.80 -17.31
N VAL A 207 -5.87 4.33 -17.01
CA VAL A 207 -5.06 5.07 -17.98
C VAL A 207 -4.70 4.17 -19.16
N ARG A 208 -4.84 4.72 -20.37
CA ARG A 208 -4.62 3.99 -21.64
C ARG A 208 -3.25 3.32 -21.69
N GLU A 209 -3.16 2.24 -22.44
CA GLU A 209 -1.87 1.58 -22.73
C GLU A 209 -0.90 2.57 -23.39
N GLY A 210 0.38 2.51 -22.97
CA GLY A 210 1.43 3.43 -23.44
C GLY A 210 1.56 4.72 -22.61
N ALA A 211 0.66 4.95 -21.62
CA ALA A 211 0.82 6.00 -20.63
C ALA A 211 0.96 5.39 -19.23
N ALA A 212 1.73 6.02 -18.37
CA ALA A 212 1.91 5.61 -16.99
C ALA A 212 1.81 6.82 -16.06
N VAL A 213 0.92 6.73 -15.08
CA VAL A 213 0.96 7.59 -13.90
C VAL A 213 1.97 6.99 -12.95
N THR A 214 2.96 7.74 -12.53
CA THR A 214 4.04 7.22 -11.67
C THR A 214 3.88 7.61 -10.21
N GLU A 215 3.27 8.77 -9.95
CA GLU A 215 3.01 9.25 -8.59
C GLU A 215 1.67 9.99 -8.53
N VAL A 216 0.98 9.82 -7.40
CA VAL A 216 -0.24 10.56 -7.07
C VAL A 216 -0.21 10.91 -5.59
N GLU A 217 -0.47 12.17 -5.27
CA GLU A 217 -0.70 12.64 -3.90
C GLU A 217 -2.21 12.89 -3.74
N VAL A 218 -2.83 12.25 -2.73
CA VAL A 218 -4.26 12.41 -2.43
C VAL A 218 -4.38 13.05 -1.05
N ARG A 219 -5.13 14.14 -0.97
CA ARG A 219 -5.22 14.93 0.27
C ARG A 219 -6.65 15.36 0.56
N PRO A 220 -7.02 15.44 1.85
CA PRO A 220 -8.27 16.10 2.21
C PRO A 220 -8.20 17.59 1.82
N GLN A 221 -9.36 18.20 1.58
CA GLN A 221 -9.46 19.61 1.20
C GLN A 221 -8.88 20.52 2.28
N PHE A 222 -9.09 20.17 3.56
CA PHE A 222 -8.58 20.93 4.70
C PHE A 222 -7.62 20.07 5.53
N ASN A 223 -6.61 20.68 6.12
CA ASN A 223 -5.64 19.99 6.96
C ASN A 223 -5.91 20.30 8.42
N ARG A 224 -6.60 19.40 9.13
CA ARG A 224 -6.88 19.53 10.56
C ARG A 224 -6.70 18.18 11.25
N ILE A 225 -6.14 18.22 12.45
CA ILE A 225 -5.98 17.08 13.35
C ILE A 225 -6.64 17.40 14.67
N SER A 226 -7.16 16.37 15.34
CA SER A 226 -7.57 16.42 16.75
C SER A 226 -6.50 15.76 17.60
N ARG A 227 -6.16 16.33 18.73
CA ARG A 227 -5.29 15.68 19.73
C ARG A 227 -6.12 14.76 20.60
N LYS A 228 -5.56 13.59 20.91
CA LYS A 228 -6.15 12.63 21.85
C LYS A 228 -5.87 13.02 23.29
#